data_9658ec0f191e516d95a9e35873c19d27
#
_entry.id   9658ec0f191e516d95a9e35873c19d27
#
_cell.length_a   1.000
_cell.length_b   1.000
_cell.length_c   1.000
_cell.angle_alpha   90.00
_cell.angle_beta   90.00
_cell.angle_gamma   90.00
#
_symmetry.space_group_name_H-M   'P 1'
#
loop_
_entity.id
_entity.type
_entity.pdbx_description
1 polymer ?
#
loop_
_entity_poly.entity_id
_entity_poly.type
_entity_poly.pdbx_seq_one_letter_code
_entity_poly.pdbx_strand_id
1 'polypeptide(L)'
;LRIVKQRILFVYNWGGSKGGKTAALKAALSVWGDPERLMVNFNATQVGLERTASFYCDLPLGIDERQLAGNNQNSLEKIVYMIASGTGKIRGAKSGGIQATQTWRTVALATGEEPLSTETSQTGVSTRVLEIYGVPFDDEREASVMHQQSGMNCGWAGPAYIGMLLHTDER
;
A
#
# COMPACT_ATOMS: atom_id res chain seq x y z
N LEU A 1 1.53 13.71 -1.27
CA LEU A 1 2.00 13.68 -2.68
C LEU A 1 1.67 14.97 -3.44
N ARG A 2 0.56 15.66 -3.13
CA ARG A 2 0.25 16.97 -3.75
C ARG A 2 1.30 18.02 -3.42
N ILE A 3 1.68 18.10 -2.14
CA ILE A 3 2.63 19.11 -1.64
C ILE A 3 3.99 18.92 -2.29
N VAL A 4 4.49 17.68 -2.32
CA VAL A 4 5.83 17.37 -2.86
C VAL A 4 5.83 17.08 -4.36
N LYS A 5 4.68 17.11 -5.03
CA LYS A 5 4.49 16.80 -6.46
C LYS A 5 5.12 15.48 -6.92
N GLN A 6 5.18 14.53 -5.99
CA GLN A 6 5.75 13.20 -6.26
C GLN A 6 4.74 12.28 -6.97
N ARG A 7 5.29 11.33 -7.71
CA ARG A 7 4.53 10.24 -8.31
C ARG A 7 4.03 9.29 -7.23
N ILE A 8 3.04 8.49 -7.54
CA ILE A 8 2.62 7.37 -6.72
C ILE A 8 3.81 6.42 -6.60
N LEU A 9 4.14 6.04 -5.37
CA LEU A 9 5.23 5.13 -5.05
C LEU A 9 4.63 3.85 -4.50
N PHE A 10 5.16 2.73 -4.97
CA PHE A 10 4.87 1.42 -4.42
C PHE A 10 6.12 0.93 -3.69
N VAL A 11 6.02 0.73 -2.38
CA VAL A 11 7.10 0.20 -1.55
C VAL A 11 6.77 -1.25 -1.22
N TYR A 12 7.67 -2.13 -1.53
CA TYR A 12 7.47 -3.56 -1.34
C TYR A 12 8.61 -4.15 -0.50
N ASN A 13 8.27 -4.63 0.70
CA ASN A 13 9.21 -5.34 1.54
C ASN A 13 9.02 -6.85 1.36
N TRP A 14 10.08 -7.55 0.98
CA TRP A 14 10.05 -8.99 0.76
C TRP A 14 11.20 -9.70 1.47
N GLY A 15 11.02 -11.01 1.74
CA GLY A 15 12.00 -11.82 2.43
C GLY A 15 11.36 -13.02 3.12
N GLY A 16 12.15 -13.76 3.87
CA GLY A 16 11.72 -14.99 4.55
C GLY A 16 10.47 -14.81 5.41
N SER A 17 9.72 -15.89 5.55
CA SER A 17 8.53 -15.97 6.41
C SER A 17 8.89 -15.68 7.88
N LYS A 18 7.94 -15.22 8.67
CA LYS A 18 8.07 -14.90 10.11
C LYS A 18 9.03 -13.76 10.48
N GLY A 19 9.54 -13.00 9.52
CA GLY A 19 10.44 -11.86 9.76
C GLY A 19 9.75 -10.56 10.19
N GLY A 20 8.46 -10.59 10.54
CA GLY A 20 7.74 -9.41 11.04
C GLY A 20 7.32 -8.40 9.98
N LYS A 21 7.35 -8.72 8.67
CA LYS A 21 6.97 -7.81 7.57
C LYS A 21 5.56 -7.22 7.76
N THR A 22 4.57 -8.06 8.11
CA THR A 22 3.21 -7.62 8.42
C THR A 22 3.17 -6.71 9.66
N ALA A 23 4.02 -6.96 10.67
CA ALA A 23 4.10 -6.11 11.86
C ALA A 23 4.65 -4.72 11.50
N ALA A 24 5.68 -4.65 10.67
CA ALA A 24 6.23 -3.39 10.17
C ALA A 24 5.21 -2.62 9.30
N LEU A 25 4.48 -3.33 8.43
CA LEU A 25 3.40 -2.73 7.64
C LEU A 25 2.32 -2.13 8.54
N LYS A 26 1.87 -2.87 9.55
CA LYS A 26 0.88 -2.37 10.53
C LYS A 26 1.40 -1.17 11.31
N ALA A 27 2.66 -1.19 11.72
CA ALA A 27 3.28 -0.04 12.39
C ALA A 27 3.29 1.21 11.51
N ALA A 28 3.61 1.08 10.23
CA ALA A 28 3.58 2.19 9.29
C ALA A 28 2.15 2.75 9.09
N LEU A 29 1.15 1.88 9.02
CA LEU A 29 -0.25 2.28 8.85
C LEU A 29 -0.85 2.87 10.13
N SER A 30 -0.41 2.40 11.32
CA SER A 30 -0.91 2.87 12.62
C SER A 30 -0.72 4.37 12.85
N VAL A 31 0.22 5.00 12.14
CA VAL A 31 0.40 6.45 12.12
C VAL A 31 -0.90 7.18 11.75
N TRP A 32 -1.67 6.62 10.82
CA TRP A 32 -2.84 7.25 10.22
C TRP A 32 -4.18 6.76 10.79
N GLY A 33 -4.22 5.55 11.33
CA GLY A 33 -5.44 4.96 11.86
C GLY A 33 -5.27 3.49 12.23
N ASP A 34 -6.39 2.81 12.43
CA ASP A 34 -6.42 1.38 12.68
C ASP A 34 -5.83 0.63 11.47
N PRO A 35 -4.67 -0.06 11.63
CA PRO A 35 -4.00 -0.71 10.53
C PRO A 35 -4.84 -1.82 9.89
N GLU A 36 -5.72 -2.48 10.64
CA GLU A 36 -6.61 -3.53 10.09
C GLU A 36 -7.61 -2.96 9.07
N ARG A 37 -7.99 -1.70 9.22
CA ARG A 37 -8.90 -1.00 8.29
C ARG A 37 -8.17 -0.39 7.10
N LEU A 38 -6.90 -0.01 7.28
CA LEU A 38 -6.07 0.60 6.24
C LEU A 38 -5.35 -0.43 5.36
N MET A 39 -5.48 -1.70 5.67
CA MET A 39 -4.84 -2.81 4.99
C MET A 39 -5.84 -3.61 4.17
N VAL A 40 -5.46 -3.97 2.97
CA VAL A 40 -6.20 -4.88 2.10
C VAL A 40 -5.33 -6.10 1.76
N ASN A 41 -5.98 -7.15 1.28
CA ASN A 41 -5.28 -8.34 0.82
C ASN A 41 -5.16 -8.33 -0.71
N PHE A 42 -4.10 -8.90 -1.26
CA PHE A 42 -3.93 -9.10 -2.71
C PHE A 42 -5.03 -9.94 -3.38
N ASN A 43 -5.80 -10.72 -2.62
CA ASN A 43 -6.96 -11.44 -3.12
C ASN A 43 -8.18 -10.54 -3.42
N ALA A 44 -8.09 -9.25 -3.13
CA ALA A 44 -9.14 -8.30 -3.48
C ALA A 44 -9.30 -8.21 -5.01
N THR A 45 -10.53 -8.05 -5.46
CA THR A 45 -10.77 -7.82 -6.88
C THR A 45 -10.16 -6.49 -7.33
N GLN A 46 -9.76 -6.38 -8.59
CA GLN A 46 -9.22 -5.13 -9.13
C GLN A 46 -10.16 -3.94 -8.89
N VAL A 47 -11.47 -4.13 -9.03
CA VAL A 47 -12.48 -3.10 -8.76
C VAL A 47 -12.51 -2.72 -7.28
N GLY A 48 -12.38 -3.71 -6.40
CA GLY A 48 -12.26 -3.48 -4.95
C GLY A 48 -11.05 -2.62 -4.62
N LEU A 49 -9.88 -2.97 -5.16
CA LEU A 49 -8.64 -2.21 -4.96
C LEU A 49 -8.74 -0.77 -5.51
N GLU A 50 -9.32 -0.57 -6.70
CA GLU A 50 -9.56 0.76 -7.26
C GLU A 50 -10.43 1.63 -6.35
N ARG A 51 -11.51 1.05 -5.81
CA ARG A 51 -12.42 1.76 -4.89
C ARG A 51 -11.74 2.07 -3.56
N THR A 52 -10.99 1.11 -3.01
CA THR A 52 -10.25 1.31 -1.76
C THR A 52 -9.17 2.38 -1.92
N ALA A 53 -8.39 2.33 -3.00
CA ALA A 53 -7.37 3.34 -3.29
C ALA A 53 -7.98 4.75 -3.48
N SER A 54 -9.15 4.83 -4.12
CA SER A 54 -9.86 6.10 -4.27
C SER A 54 -10.46 6.61 -2.96
N PHE A 55 -10.95 5.71 -2.11
CA PHE A 55 -11.49 6.07 -0.79
C PHE A 55 -10.41 6.59 0.15
N TYR A 56 -9.26 5.91 0.21
CA TYR A 56 -8.10 6.32 1.02
C TYR A 56 -7.16 7.26 0.27
N CYS A 57 -7.65 7.98 -0.71
CA CYS A 57 -6.85 8.94 -1.47
C CYS A 57 -6.08 9.89 -0.55
N ASP A 58 -4.80 10.08 -0.86
CA ASP A 58 -3.81 10.86 -0.09
C ASP A 58 -3.35 10.20 1.25
N LEU A 59 -3.92 9.05 1.66
CA LEU A 59 -3.40 8.22 2.76
C LEU A 59 -2.59 7.03 2.22
N PRO A 60 -1.69 6.44 3.02
CA PRO A 60 -1.01 5.22 2.61
C PRO A 60 -2.00 4.05 2.50
N LEU A 61 -1.80 3.21 1.49
CA LEU A 61 -2.57 1.99 1.27
C LEU A 61 -1.70 0.78 1.61
N GLY A 62 -2.08 0.03 2.63
CA GLY A 62 -1.42 -1.23 2.98
C GLY A 62 -1.94 -2.40 2.16
N ILE A 63 -1.04 -3.22 1.62
CA ILE A 63 -1.40 -4.44 0.90
C ILE A 63 -0.58 -5.60 1.48
N ASP A 64 -1.22 -6.47 2.21
CA ASP A 64 -0.55 -7.63 2.81
C ASP A 64 -0.71 -8.86 1.93
N GLU A 65 0.41 -9.45 1.54
CA GLU A 65 0.45 -10.72 0.83
C GLU A 65 0.44 -11.88 1.83
N ARG A 66 -0.67 -12.03 2.53
CA ARG A 66 -0.86 -13.23 3.32
C ARG A 66 -1.28 -14.37 2.39
N GLN A 67 -0.29 -15.14 1.92
CA GLN A 67 -0.47 -16.36 1.15
C GLN A 67 -1.26 -16.21 -0.17
N LEU A 68 -0.61 -15.66 -1.18
CA LEU A 68 -0.95 -16.05 -2.54
C LEU A 68 -0.50 -17.49 -2.75
N ALA A 69 -1.33 -18.42 -2.28
CA ALA A 69 -1.26 -19.80 -2.73
C ALA A 69 -1.62 -19.81 -4.22
N GLY A 70 -0.61 -19.79 -5.06
CA GLY A 70 -0.77 -19.99 -6.50
C GLY A 70 0.01 -18.98 -7.35
N ASN A 71 0.72 -19.49 -8.33
CA ASN A 71 1.54 -18.88 -9.37
C ASN A 71 0.90 -17.68 -10.14
N ASN A 72 0.58 -16.58 -9.47
CA ASN A 72 -0.03 -15.42 -10.12
C ASN A 72 0.85 -14.16 -10.05
N GLN A 73 2.15 -14.28 -10.40
CA GLN A 73 3.02 -13.10 -10.60
C GLN A 73 2.39 -12.08 -11.54
N ASN A 74 1.71 -12.53 -12.60
CA ASN A 74 0.93 -11.67 -13.50
C ASN A 74 -0.16 -10.86 -12.81
N SER A 75 -0.67 -11.31 -11.66
CA SER A 75 -1.67 -10.58 -10.88
C SER A 75 -1.04 -9.45 -10.07
N LEU A 76 0.13 -9.68 -9.47
CA LEU A 76 0.87 -8.68 -8.71
C LEU A 76 1.33 -7.54 -9.59
N GLU A 77 1.95 -7.83 -10.72
CA GLU A 77 2.36 -6.82 -11.69
C GLU A 77 1.18 -5.94 -12.13
N LYS A 78 0.04 -6.54 -12.44
CA LYS A 78 -1.19 -5.80 -12.80
C LYS A 78 -1.68 -4.88 -11.68
N ILE A 79 -1.59 -5.32 -10.43
CA ILE A 79 -1.95 -4.51 -9.26
C ILE A 79 -0.99 -3.33 -9.12
N VAL A 80 0.32 -3.58 -9.22
CA VAL A 80 1.34 -2.53 -9.17
C VAL A 80 1.09 -1.48 -10.26
N TYR A 81 0.91 -1.91 -11.50
CA TYR A 81 0.62 -0.99 -12.61
C TYR A 81 -0.66 -0.19 -12.37
N MET A 82 -1.73 -0.84 -11.92
CA MET A 82 -3.00 -0.19 -11.65
C MET A 82 -2.86 0.87 -10.55
N ILE A 83 -2.26 0.51 -9.40
CA ILE A 83 -2.07 1.45 -8.29
C ILE A 83 -1.16 2.61 -8.73
N ALA A 84 -0.04 2.31 -9.39
CA ALA A 84 0.92 3.31 -9.84
C ALA A 84 0.37 4.26 -10.93
N SER A 85 -0.67 3.85 -11.67
CA SER A 85 -1.32 4.72 -12.67
C SER A 85 -2.11 5.86 -12.03
N GLY A 86 -2.58 5.70 -10.79
CA GLY A 86 -3.42 6.68 -10.09
C GLY A 86 -4.83 6.83 -10.65
N THR A 87 -5.21 5.94 -11.58
CA THR A 87 -6.48 6.03 -12.30
C THR A 87 -7.03 4.62 -12.53
N GLY A 88 -8.32 4.46 -12.25
CA GLY A 88 -9.06 3.22 -12.50
C GLY A 88 -9.39 3.01 -13.97
N LYS A 89 -9.91 1.83 -14.27
CA LYS A 89 -10.39 1.52 -15.63
C LYS A 89 -11.62 2.34 -15.97
N ILE A 90 -11.67 2.84 -17.19
CA ILE A 90 -12.87 3.44 -17.78
C ILE A 90 -13.92 2.34 -17.99
N ARG A 91 -15.14 2.58 -17.54
CA ARG A 91 -16.27 1.65 -17.66
C ARG A 91 -17.48 2.36 -18.24
N GLY A 92 -18.22 1.65 -19.09
CA GLY A 92 -19.53 2.12 -19.56
C GLY A 92 -20.55 2.18 -18.42
N ALA A 93 -21.44 3.16 -18.46
CA ALA A 93 -22.57 3.23 -17.54
C ALA A 93 -23.76 2.43 -18.09
N LYS A 94 -24.55 1.79 -17.21
CA LYS A 94 -25.75 1.04 -17.59
C LYS A 94 -26.82 1.91 -18.29
N SER A 95 -26.82 3.21 -17.94
CA SER A 95 -27.73 4.21 -18.53
C SER A 95 -27.20 4.86 -19.82
N GLY A 96 -26.08 4.35 -20.37
CA GLY A 96 -25.36 4.96 -21.50
C GLY A 96 -24.27 5.93 -21.01
N GLY A 97 -23.24 6.15 -21.84
CA GLY A 97 -22.10 6.98 -21.52
C GLY A 97 -21.04 6.26 -20.69
N ILE A 98 -20.22 7.04 -19.95
CA ILE A 98 -19.06 6.56 -19.20
C ILE A 98 -19.30 6.81 -17.70
N GLN A 99 -18.99 5.81 -16.86
CA GLN A 99 -18.99 5.98 -15.41
C GLN A 99 -17.85 6.91 -14.99
N ALA A 100 -18.03 7.65 -13.87
CA ALA A 100 -16.96 8.41 -13.26
C ALA A 100 -15.76 7.49 -12.96
N THR A 101 -14.61 7.82 -13.51
CA THR A 101 -13.37 7.05 -13.31
C THR A 101 -12.81 7.37 -11.93
N GLN A 102 -12.52 6.33 -11.16
CA GLN A 102 -11.87 6.48 -9.87
C GLN A 102 -10.44 6.98 -10.06
N THR A 103 -10.01 7.91 -9.21
CA THR A 103 -8.64 8.41 -9.18
C THR A 103 -8.11 8.43 -7.76
N TRP A 104 -6.80 8.29 -7.60
CA TRP A 104 -6.14 8.31 -6.29
C TRP A 104 -4.72 8.84 -6.40
N ARG A 105 -4.19 9.23 -5.26
CA ARG A 105 -2.77 9.49 -5.03
C ARG A 105 -2.42 8.87 -3.71
N THR A 106 -1.54 7.89 -3.69
CA THR A 106 -1.19 7.16 -2.49
C THR A 106 0.25 6.69 -2.54
N VAL A 107 0.79 6.35 -1.38
CA VAL A 107 1.93 5.46 -1.28
C VAL A 107 1.38 4.09 -0.93
N ALA A 108 1.57 3.12 -1.81
CA ALA A 108 1.23 1.74 -1.50
C ALA A 108 2.40 1.10 -0.74
N LEU A 109 2.10 0.51 0.41
CA LEU A 109 3.04 -0.25 1.22
C LEU A 109 2.62 -1.71 1.15
N ALA A 110 3.50 -2.58 0.69
CA ALA A 110 3.15 -3.99 0.52
C ALA A 110 4.24 -4.92 1.05
N THR A 111 3.84 -6.16 1.37
CA THR A 111 4.74 -7.18 1.88
C THR A 111 4.60 -8.47 1.09
N GLY A 112 5.67 -9.26 1.01
CA GLY A 112 5.67 -10.56 0.36
C GLY A 112 6.85 -11.44 0.73
N GLU A 113 6.86 -12.66 0.22
CA GLU A 113 7.95 -13.62 0.46
C GLU A 113 8.95 -13.67 -0.70
N GLU A 114 8.51 -13.33 -1.91
CA GLU A 114 9.31 -13.36 -3.13
C GLU A 114 9.45 -11.96 -3.74
N PRO A 115 10.50 -11.67 -4.53
CA PRO A 115 10.63 -10.40 -5.21
C PRO A 115 9.50 -10.18 -6.23
N LEU A 116 9.09 -8.92 -6.41
CA LEU A 116 8.15 -8.53 -7.46
C LEU A 116 8.80 -8.55 -8.84
N SER A 117 10.05 -8.09 -8.91
CA SER A 117 10.81 -8.07 -10.15
C SER A 117 11.47 -9.43 -10.37
N THR A 118 11.12 -10.08 -11.47
CA THR A 118 11.79 -11.27 -11.99
C THR A 118 12.57 -10.92 -13.25
N GLU A 119 13.45 -11.80 -13.70
CA GLU A 119 14.20 -11.61 -14.96
C GLU A 119 13.28 -11.41 -16.18
N THR A 120 12.03 -11.87 -16.09
CA THR A 120 11.02 -11.73 -17.13
C THR A 120 10.09 -10.54 -16.90
N SER A 121 10.21 -9.81 -15.78
CA SER A 121 9.37 -8.66 -15.46
C SER A 121 9.61 -7.53 -16.44
N GLN A 122 8.51 -6.90 -16.87
CA GLN A 122 8.61 -5.73 -17.74
C GLN A 122 9.33 -4.59 -17.01
N THR A 123 10.24 -3.92 -17.68
CA THR A 123 11.05 -2.79 -17.18
C THR A 123 10.22 -1.70 -16.47
N GLY A 124 8.92 -1.64 -16.76
CA GLY A 124 8.01 -0.68 -16.16
C GLY A 124 7.65 -0.94 -14.68
N VAL A 125 7.82 -2.16 -14.15
CA VAL A 125 7.59 -2.44 -12.72
C VAL A 125 8.73 -1.85 -11.90
N SER A 126 9.97 -2.11 -12.29
CA SER A 126 11.17 -1.66 -11.57
C SER A 126 11.27 -0.14 -11.42
N THR A 127 10.65 0.63 -12.32
CA THR A 127 10.63 2.10 -12.25
C THR A 127 9.56 2.67 -11.32
N ARG A 128 8.64 1.83 -10.82
CA ARG A 128 7.48 2.24 -10.01
C ARG A 128 7.50 1.65 -8.60
N VAL A 129 8.36 0.69 -8.35
CA VAL A 129 8.45 -0.05 -7.10
C VAL A 129 9.80 0.18 -6.46
N LEU A 130 9.80 0.52 -5.18
CA LEU A 130 10.96 0.43 -4.32
C LEU A 130 10.90 -0.93 -3.62
N GLU A 131 11.72 -1.87 -4.05
CA GLU A 131 11.84 -3.17 -3.41
C GLU A 131 12.89 -3.11 -2.29
N ILE A 132 12.50 -3.63 -1.12
CA ILE A 132 13.36 -3.74 0.05
C ILE A 132 13.43 -5.21 0.43
N TYR A 133 14.61 -5.80 0.32
CA TYR A 133 14.86 -7.16 0.77
C TYR A 133 15.27 -7.17 2.24
N GLY A 134 14.66 -8.05 3.01
CA GLY A 134 15.07 -8.33 4.38
C GLY A 134 13.89 -8.49 5.33
N VAL A 135 14.23 -8.89 6.54
CA VAL A 135 13.30 -9.01 7.65
C VAL A 135 13.42 -7.75 8.53
N PRO A 136 12.29 -7.09 8.86
CA PRO A 136 12.30 -5.84 9.61
C PRO A 136 12.76 -5.98 11.07
N PHE A 137 12.68 -7.18 11.64
CA PHE A 137 13.01 -7.44 13.05
C PHE A 137 13.95 -8.64 13.15
N ASP A 138 14.95 -8.52 14.04
CA ASP A 138 15.89 -9.60 14.32
C ASP A 138 15.29 -10.66 15.27
N ASP A 139 14.24 -10.29 16.03
CA ASP A 139 13.57 -11.15 17.00
C ASP A 139 12.05 -11.23 16.74
N GLU A 140 11.52 -12.45 16.73
CA GLU A 140 10.06 -12.70 16.62
C GLU A 140 9.26 -12.06 17.77
N ARG A 141 9.87 -11.90 18.94
CA ARG A 141 9.22 -11.25 20.07
C ARG A 141 9.01 -9.76 19.80
N GLU A 142 10.00 -9.07 19.25
CA GLU A 142 9.89 -7.66 18.88
C GLU A 142 8.82 -7.47 17.80
N ALA A 143 8.79 -8.33 16.79
CA ALA A 143 7.76 -8.32 15.76
C ALA A 143 6.35 -8.53 16.36
N SER A 144 6.20 -9.44 17.32
CA SER A 144 4.93 -9.70 18.01
C SER A 144 4.46 -8.51 18.85
N VAL A 145 5.37 -7.89 19.60
CA VAL A 145 5.08 -6.67 20.37
C VAL A 145 4.66 -5.53 19.44
N MET A 146 5.41 -5.30 18.35
CA MET A 146 5.08 -4.28 17.37
C MET A 146 3.70 -4.51 16.74
N HIS A 147 3.40 -5.75 16.37
CA HIS A 147 2.10 -6.12 15.81
C HIS A 147 0.95 -5.80 16.77
N GLN A 148 1.10 -6.12 18.05
CA GLN A 148 0.08 -5.84 19.07
C GLN A 148 -0.05 -4.35 19.35
N GLN A 149 1.07 -3.65 19.54
CA GLN A 149 1.08 -2.24 19.88
C GLN A 149 0.55 -1.34 18.75
N SER A 150 0.77 -1.72 17.49
CA SER A 150 0.27 -0.97 16.34
C SER A 150 -1.25 -0.89 16.30
N GLY A 151 -1.97 -1.92 16.75
CA GLY A 151 -3.43 -1.90 16.83
C GLY A 151 -3.95 -1.11 18.03
N MET A 152 -3.21 -1.11 19.14
CA MET A 152 -3.62 -0.41 20.37
C MET A 152 -3.30 1.08 20.35
N ASN A 153 -2.24 1.48 19.66
CA ASN A 153 -1.71 2.85 19.64
C ASN A 153 -1.70 3.38 18.19
N CYS A 154 -2.86 3.68 17.65
CA CYS A 154 -2.98 4.10 16.26
C CYS A 154 -3.77 5.40 16.09
N GLY A 155 -3.58 6.09 14.94
CA GLY A 155 -4.35 7.24 14.52
C GLY A 155 -3.98 8.57 15.19
N TRP A 156 -2.86 8.68 15.88
CA TRP A 156 -2.45 9.90 16.57
C TRP A 156 -1.42 10.72 15.81
N ALA A 157 -0.36 10.08 15.34
CA ALA A 157 0.79 10.78 14.78
C ALA A 157 0.49 11.47 13.44
N GLY A 158 -0.28 10.84 12.56
CA GLY A 158 -0.66 11.39 11.27
C GLY A 158 -1.48 12.68 11.40
N PRO A 159 -2.62 12.68 12.11
CA PRO A 159 -3.39 13.90 12.36
C PRO A 159 -2.60 15.00 13.05
N ALA A 160 -1.76 14.67 14.05
CA ALA A 160 -0.89 15.64 14.70
C ALA A 160 0.08 16.29 13.71
N TYR A 161 0.72 15.49 12.84
CA TYR A 161 1.61 15.99 11.80
C TYR A 161 0.89 16.93 10.81
N ILE A 162 -0.29 16.56 10.35
CA ILE A 162 -1.11 17.41 9.46
C ILE A 162 -1.49 18.71 10.17
N GLY A 163 -1.88 18.66 11.46
CA GLY A 163 -2.13 19.85 12.25
C GLY A 163 -0.93 20.80 12.29
N MET A 164 0.28 20.27 12.49
CA MET A 164 1.51 21.07 12.47
C MET A 164 1.75 21.70 11.10
N LEU A 165 1.57 20.97 9.99
CA LEU A 165 1.74 21.50 8.63
C LEU A 165 0.78 22.67 8.35
N LEU A 166 -0.48 22.54 8.74
CA LEU A 166 -1.49 23.59 8.51
C LEU A 166 -1.17 24.89 9.27
N HIS A 167 -0.53 24.81 10.45
CA HIS A 167 -0.10 25.98 11.21
C HIS A 167 1.23 26.58 10.73
N THR A 168 1.99 25.86 9.91
CA THR A 168 3.29 26.35 9.42
C THR A 168 3.13 27.23 8.16
N ASP A 169 2.08 27.03 7.38
CA ASP A 169 1.77 27.82 6.18
C ASP A 169 1.21 29.24 6.48
N GLU A 170 0.97 29.57 7.75
CA GLU A 170 0.49 30.90 8.16
C GLU A 170 1.62 31.90 8.49
N ARG A 171 2.90 31.59 8.12
CA ARG A 171 4.04 32.48 8.41
C ARG A 171 4.71 32.96 7.11
#